data_56bb3a1c85b49ebc57612d7710c6cdd2
#
_entry.id   56bb3a1c85b49ebc57612d7710c6cdd2
#
_cell.length_a   1.000
_cell.length_b   1.000
_cell.length_c   1.000
_cell.angle_alpha   90.00
_cell.angle_beta   90.00
_cell.angle_gamma   90.00
#
_symmetry.space_group_name_H-M   'P 1'
#
loop_
_entity.id
_entity.type
_entity.pdbx_description
1 polymer ?
#
loop_
_entity_poly.entity_id
_entity_poly.type
_entity_poly.pdbx_seq_one_letter_code
_entity_poly.pdbx_strand_id
1 'polypeptide(L)'
;MFRFLFDIDTWQELKESLTKNKLRTVITMIGVWWGILLLIGLLGSVKGIENKFSVQFGDYATNSVFIWGQSTSRAFKGYQEGRFPRLKFSHLEKIKNQVKGIKFLLPRNARDAQVVRGVQYASFTMSGDFPLLDEIQKKNLIAGRFINQSDIYENKKVAVISDDVFKQLFDADEEAIGDFVK
;
A
#
# COMPACT_ATOMS: atom_id res chain seq x y z
N MET A 1 1.51 -35.68 -35.29
CA MET A 1 2.01 -34.35 -35.67
C MET A 1 3.40 -33.99 -35.12
N PHE A 2 4.03 -34.83 -34.28
CA PHE A 2 5.36 -34.56 -33.65
C PHE A 2 6.54 -35.38 -34.25
N ARG A 3 6.32 -36.18 -35.33
CA ARG A 3 7.43 -36.94 -35.96
C ARG A 3 8.44 -36.05 -36.69
N PHE A 4 8.04 -34.85 -37.09
CA PHE A 4 8.89 -33.85 -37.79
C PHE A 4 10.07 -33.34 -36.92
N LEU A 5 9.93 -33.33 -35.59
CA LEU A 5 10.98 -32.86 -34.70
C LEU A 5 12.14 -33.84 -34.45
N PHE A 6 12.00 -35.11 -34.91
CA PHE A 6 12.99 -36.17 -34.70
C PHE A 6 13.60 -36.68 -36.03
N ASP A 7 13.35 -35.98 -37.15
CA ASP A 7 13.88 -36.34 -38.47
C ASP A 7 15.28 -35.76 -38.63
N ILE A 8 16.28 -36.64 -38.74
CA ILE A 8 17.70 -36.27 -38.83
C ILE A 8 17.98 -35.44 -40.11
N ASP A 9 17.28 -35.73 -41.19
CA ASP A 9 17.42 -35.02 -42.44
C ASP A 9 16.97 -33.55 -42.34
N THR A 10 15.88 -33.32 -41.62
CA THR A 10 15.37 -31.95 -41.31
C THR A 10 16.39 -31.14 -40.51
N TRP A 11 17.07 -31.77 -39.57
CA TRP A 11 18.10 -31.10 -38.79
C TRP A 11 19.35 -30.77 -39.58
N GLN A 12 19.72 -31.64 -40.55
CA GLN A 12 20.84 -31.38 -41.46
C GLN A 12 20.55 -30.21 -42.39
N GLU A 13 19.36 -30.16 -43.01
CA GLU A 13 18.94 -29.04 -43.87
C GLU A 13 18.90 -27.71 -43.09
N LEU A 14 18.39 -27.72 -41.85
CA LEU A 14 18.42 -26.55 -41.02
C LEU A 14 19.84 -26.06 -40.71
N LYS A 15 20.74 -26.99 -40.40
CA LYS A 15 22.15 -26.67 -40.15
C LYS A 15 22.82 -26.08 -41.37
N GLU A 16 22.62 -26.64 -42.57
CA GLU A 16 23.14 -26.11 -43.82
C GLU A 16 22.59 -24.71 -44.14
N SER A 17 21.28 -24.50 -43.95
CA SER A 17 20.63 -23.22 -44.15
C SER A 17 21.19 -22.14 -43.23
N LEU A 18 21.41 -22.47 -41.93
CA LEU A 18 21.97 -21.56 -40.93
C LEU A 18 23.44 -21.23 -41.20
N THR A 19 24.22 -22.19 -41.71
CA THR A 19 25.65 -21.99 -42.01
C THR A 19 25.92 -21.27 -43.31
N LYS A 20 25.00 -21.36 -44.29
CA LYS A 20 25.13 -20.75 -45.61
C LYS A 20 25.06 -19.22 -45.57
N ASN A 21 24.31 -18.63 -44.61
CA ASN A 21 24.16 -17.19 -44.43
C ASN A 21 24.46 -16.77 -42.98
N LYS A 22 25.69 -16.95 -42.55
CA LYS A 22 26.13 -16.73 -41.13
C LYS A 22 25.75 -15.35 -40.58
N LEU A 23 25.94 -14.30 -41.39
CA LEU A 23 25.63 -12.93 -40.96
C LEU A 23 24.12 -12.74 -40.63
N ARG A 24 23.24 -13.26 -41.52
CA ARG A 24 21.77 -13.19 -41.30
C ARG A 24 21.37 -13.97 -40.05
N THR A 25 21.93 -15.17 -39.90
CA THR A 25 21.66 -16.02 -38.73
C THR A 25 22.06 -15.34 -37.43
N VAL A 26 23.25 -14.73 -37.39
CA VAL A 26 23.72 -14.02 -36.17
C VAL A 26 22.82 -12.83 -35.86
N ILE A 27 22.46 -12.02 -36.87
CA ILE A 27 21.59 -10.85 -36.65
C ILE A 27 20.21 -11.29 -36.10
N THR A 28 19.63 -12.36 -36.68
CA THR A 28 18.33 -12.87 -36.21
C THR A 28 18.41 -13.44 -34.80
N MET A 29 19.49 -14.17 -34.48
CA MET A 29 19.70 -14.69 -33.11
C MET A 29 19.83 -13.56 -32.11
N ILE A 30 20.57 -12.50 -32.41
CA ILE A 30 20.70 -11.32 -31.55
C ILE A 30 19.32 -10.67 -31.35
N GLY A 31 18.53 -10.52 -32.40
CA GLY A 31 17.18 -9.96 -32.33
C GLY A 31 16.24 -10.76 -31.40
N VAL A 32 16.24 -12.09 -31.59
CA VAL A 32 15.43 -12.99 -30.76
C VAL A 32 15.90 -12.95 -29.29
N TRP A 33 17.22 -13.05 -29.09
CA TRP A 33 17.80 -12.99 -27.76
C TRP A 33 17.44 -11.67 -27.02
N TRP A 34 17.58 -10.53 -27.73
CA TRP A 34 17.22 -9.23 -27.23
C TRP A 34 15.72 -9.14 -26.88
N GLY A 35 14.85 -9.65 -27.74
CA GLY A 35 13.41 -9.70 -27.52
C GLY A 35 13.04 -10.50 -26.25
N ILE A 36 13.67 -11.67 -26.07
CA ILE A 36 13.46 -12.50 -24.86
C ILE A 36 13.98 -11.78 -23.61
N LEU A 37 15.14 -11.15 -23.69
CA LEU A 37 15.72 -10.41 -22.57
C LEU A 37 14.81 -9.27 -22.13
N LEU A 38 14.29 -8.48 -23.08
CA LEU A 38 13.33 -7.40 -22.78
C LEU A 38 12.03 -7.95 -22.18
N LEU A 39 11.51 -9.06 -22.71
CA LEU A 39 10.30 -9.69 -22.18
C LEU A 39 10.49 -10.12 -20.72
N ILE A 40 11.58 -10.81 -20.41
CA ILE A 40 11.88 -11.24 -19.05
C ILE A 40 12.08 -10.04 -18.14
N GLY A 41 12.80 -9.02 -18.59
CA GLY A 41 12.99 -7.78 -17.83
C GLY A 41 11.68 -7.06 -17.51
N LEU A 42 10.77 -6.99 -18.49
CA LEU A 42 9.46 -6.38 -18.31
C LEU A 42 8.61 -7.18 -17.33
N LEU A 43 8.53 -8.50 -17.49
CA LEU A 43 7.76 -9.37 -16.58
C LEU A 43 8.31 -9.32 -15.15
N GLY A 44 9.64 -9.30 -15.00
CA GLY A 44 10.27 -9.14 -13.68
C GLY A 44 9.94 -7.79 -13.04
N SER A 45 9.93 -6.71 -13.81
CA SER A 45 9.55 -5.38 -13.33
C SER A 45 8.09 -5.32 -12.89
N VAL A 46 7.17 -5.90 -13.67
CA VAL A 46 5.75 -5.98 -13.30
C VAL A 46 5.55 -6.76 -12.00
N LYS A 47 6.21 -7.92 -11.87
CA LYS A 47 6.16 -8.70 -10.62
C LYS A 47 6.74 -7.95 -9.42
N GLY A 48 7.82 -7.22 -9.62
CA GLY A 48 8.42 -6.38 -8.57
C GLY A 48 7.48 -5.28 -8.09
N ILE A 49 6.76 -4.64 -9.01
CA ILE A 49 5.74 -3.62 -8.70
C ILE A 49 4.57 -4.27 -7.97
N GLU A 50 4.02 -5.37 -8.49
CA GLU A 50 2.90 -6.11 -7.88
C GLU A 50 3.21 -6.50 -6.43
N ASN A 51 4.41 -7.05 -6.17
CA ASN A 51 4.85 -7.40 -4.83
C ASN A 51 4.96 -6.18 -3.91
N LYS A 52 5.50 -5.06 -4.38
CA LYS A 52 5.55 -3.82 -3.58
C LYS A 52 4.16 -3.29 -3.27
N PHE A 53 3.24 -3.30 -4.24
CA PHE A 53 1.86 -2.91 -4.01
C PHE A 53 1.16 -3.84 -3.01
N SER A 54 1.33 -5.16 -3.10
CA SER A 54 0.73 -6.09 -2.17
C SER A 54 1.29 -5.95 -0.74
N VAL A 55 2.57 -5.65 -0.59
CA VAL A 55 3.17 -5.38 0.73
C VAL A 55 2.69 -4.04 1.30
N GLN A 56 2.56 -3.02 0.48
CA GLN A 56 2.18 -1.67 0.94
C GLN A 56 0.66 -1.51 1.14
N PHE A 57 -0.15 -2.21 0.37
CA PHE A 57 -1.62 -2.10 0.38
C PHE A 57 -2.34 -3.41 0.72
N GLY A 58 -1.62 -4.52 0.84
CA GLY A 58 -2.21 -5.84 1.11
C GLY A 58 -2.91 -5.96 2.47
N ASP A 59 -2.55 -5.08 3.41
CA ASP A 59 -3.19 -4.99 4.73
C ASP A 59 -4.55 -4.26 4.69
N TYR A 60 -4.88 -3.60 3.58
CA TYR A 60 -6.18 -2.96 3.39
C TYR A 60 -7.19 -3.95 2.79
N ALA A 61 -8.40 -3.92 3.31
CA ALA A 61 -9.49 -4.66 2.65
C ALA A 61 -9.65 -4.17 1.21
N THR A 62 -9.59 -5.08 0.25
CA THR A 62 -9.62 -4.78 -1.19
C THR A 62 -10.85 -3.99 -1.65
N ASN A 63 -11.92 -3.99 -0.85
CA ASN A 63 -13.18 -3.28 -1.10
C ASN A 63 -13.35 -2.04 -0.21
N SER A 64 -12.24 -1.39 0.15
CA SER A 64 -12.26 -0.19 0.99
C SER A 64 -12.17 1.08 0.15
N VAL A 65 -12.92 2.11 0.57
CA VAL A 65 -12.91 3.44 -0.03
C VAL A 65 -12.58 4.47 1.04
N PHE A 66 -11.62 5.33 0.76
CA PHE A 66 -11.26 6.45 1.62
C PHE A 66 -11.87 7.73 1.07
N ILE A 67 -12.54 8.50 1.91
CA ILE A 67 -13.20 9.75 1.54
C ILE A 67 -12.66 10.88 2.41
N TRP A 68 -12.15 11.92 1.77
CA TRP A 68 -11.72 13.15 2.43
C TRP A 68 -12.22 14.39 1.67
N GLY A 69 -12.41 15.49 2.41
CA GLY A 69 -12.81 16.77 1.82
C GLY A 69 -11.66 17.39 1.03
N GLN A 70 -11.94 17.76 -0.21
CA GLN A 70 -11.03 18.55 -1.05
C GLN A 70 -11.58 19.95 -1.25
N SER A 71 -10.77 20.84 -1.84
CA SER A 71 -11.17 22.18 -2.24
C SER A 71 -12.36 22.14 -3.20
N THR A 72 -13.37 22.95 -2.92
CA THR A 72 -14.54 23.07 -3.80
C THR A 72 -14.19 23.85 -5.08
N SER A 73 -14.61 23.31 -6.22
CA SER A 73 -14.36 23.91 -7.55
C SER A 73 -15.47 24.84 -8.01
N ARG A 74 -16.56 24.96 -7.25
CA ARG A 74 -17.73 25.81 -7.62
C ARG A 74 -18.32 26.49 -6.39
N ALA A 75 -18.73 27.74 -6.58
CA ALA A 75 -19.52 28.45 -5.58
C ALA A 75 -20.93 27.85 -5.48
N PHE A 76 -21.46 27.68 -4.27
CA PHE A 76 -22.77 27.12 -4.03
C PHE A 76 -23.44 27.74 -2.78
N LYS A 77 -24.68 28.18 -2.91
CA LYS A 77 -25.50 28.73 -1.81
C LYS A 77 -24.79 29.79 -0.96
N GLY A 78 -24.12 30.75 -1.61
CA GLY A 78 -23.41 31.84 -0.92
C GLY A 78 -21.99 31.49 -0.43
N TYR A 79 -21.57 30.26 -0.60
CA TYR A 79 -20.19 29.86 -0.31
C TYR A 79 -19.31 30.02 -1.56
N GLN A 80 -18.14 30.62 -1.37
CA GLN A 80 -17.16 30.79 -2.45
C GLN A 80 -16.47 29.47 -2.81
N GLU A 81 -15.93 29.40 -4.02
CA GLU A 81 -15.02 28.32 -4.45
C GLU A 81 -13.72 28.31 -3.64
N GLY A 82 -12.96 27.23 -3.69
CA GLY A 82 -11.70 27.09 -2.95
C GLY A 82 -11.86 26.69 -1.48
N ARG A 83 -13.08 26.48 -1.00
CA ARG A 83 -13.34 26.10 0.37
C ARG A 83 -13.07 24.61 0.60
N PHE A 84 -12.47 24.29 1.75
CA PHE A 84 -12.26 22.91 2.21
C PHE A 84 -13.40 22.46 3.14
N PRO A 85 -14.38 21.68 2.68
CA PRO A 85 -15.45 21.16 3.51
C PRO A 85 -14.89 20.12 4.47
N ARG A 86 -15.17 20.30 5.76
CA ARG A 86 -14.81 19.30 6.78
C ARG A 86 -15.93 18.27 6.93
N LEU A 87 -15.58 17.02 6.82
CA LEU A 87 -16.48 15.93 7.18
C LEU A 87 -16.69 15.94 8.70
N LYS A 88 -17.94 15.87 9.13
CA LYS A 88 -18.32 15.85 10.56
C LYS A 88 -18.82 14.46 10.93
N PHE A 89 -18.73 14.13 12.21
CA PHE A 89 -19.25 12.87 12.75
C PHE A 89 -20.73 12.66 12.41
N SER A 90 -21.55 13.72 12.44
CA SER A 90 -22.97 13.68 12.06
C SER A 90 -23.23 13.28 10.59
N HIS A 91 -22.22 13.34 9.72
CA HIS A 91 -22.35 12.89 8.34
C HIS A 91 -22.33 11.37 8.22
N LEU A 92 -21.77 10.65 9.18
CA LEU A 92 -21.67 9.19 9.16
C LEU A 92 -23.05 8.52 9.09
N GLU A 93 -24.00 8.96 9.94
CA GLU A 93 -25.36 8.43 9.93
C GLU A 93 -26.06 8.67 8.59
N LYS A 94 -25.87 9.85 8.01
CA LYS A 94 -26.44 10.18 6.70
C LYS A 94 -25.87 9.26 5.61
N ILE A 95 -24.57 9.05 5.61
CA ILE A 95 -23.89 8.16 4.64
C ILE A 95 -24.41 6.73 4.81
N LYS A 96 -24.45 6.22 6.07
CA LYS A 96 -24.92 4.87 6.38
C LYS A 96 -26.37 4.62 5.92
N ASN A 97 -27.23 5.65 6.04
CA ASN A 97 -28.65 5.54 5.67
C ASN A 97 -28.88 5.68 4.16
N GLN A 98 -28.01 6.40 3.45
CA GLN A 98 -28.17 6.67 2.02
C GLN A 98 -27.46 5.67 1.12
N VAL A 99 -26.36 5.07 1.60
CA VAL A 99 -25.54 4.14 0.81
C VAL A 99 -25.73 2.71 1.33
N LYS A 100 -26.27 1.85 0.46
CA LYS A 100 -26.44 0.42 0.77
C LYS A 100 -25.14 -0.35 0.56
N GLY A 101 -24.94 -1.43 1.33
CA GLY A 101 -23.80 -2.33 1.15
C GLY A 101 -22.54 -1.94 1.91
N ILE A 102 -22.59 -0.90 2.75
CA ILE A 102 -21.47 -0.55 3.63
C ILE A 102 -21.43 -1.55 4.80
N LYS A 103 -20.35 -2.31 4.89
CA LYS A 103 -20.09 -3.21 6.03
C LYS A 103 -19.55 -2.45 7.23
N PHE A 104 -18.53 -1.60 7.00
CA PHE A 104 -17.90 -0.77 8.02
C PHE A 104 -17.78 0.67 7.51
N LEU A 105 -18.09 1.63 8.37
CA LEU A 105 -17.92 3.05 8.12
C LEU A 105 -17.23 3.66 9.34
N LEU A 106 -15.95 4.00 9.19
CA LEU A 106 -15.14 4.50 10.28
C LEU A 106 -14.65 5.91 9.99
N PRO A 107 -14.84 6.85 10.90
CA PRO A 107 -14.20 8.15 10.81
C PRO A 107 -12.74 8.01 11.22
N ARG A 108 -11.87 8.70 10.50
CA ARG A 108 -10.46 8.84 10.82
C ARG A 108 -10.13 10.31 10.95
N ASN A 109 -9.39 10.67 11.97
CA ASN A 109 -8.78 11.98 12.09
C ASN A 109 -7.26 11.82 12.02
N ALA A 110 -6.60 12.62 11.20
CA ALA A 110 -5.14 12.62 11.11
C ALA A 110 -4.62 14.04 11.32
N ARG A 111 -3.54 14.14 12.06
CA ARG A 111 -2.88 15.41 12.36
C ARG A 111 -1.39 15.18 12.51
N ASP A 112 -0.61 16.06 11.90
CA ASP A 112 0.82 16.11 12.15
C ASP A 112 1.06 16.80 13.48
N ALA A 113 1.84 16.15 14.32
CA ALA A 113 2.22 16.66 15.63
C ALA A 113 3.66 16.26 15.97
N GLN A 114 4.28 17.10 16.77
CA GLN A 114 5.57 16.78 17.36
C GLN A 114 5.33 15.91 18.59
N VAL A 115 5.98 14.75 18.59
CA VAL A 115 5.97 13.82 19.71
C VAL A 115 7.29 13.95 20.46
N VAL A 116 7.21 14.09 21.76
CA VAL A 116 8.37 14.33 22.63
C VAL A 116 8.46 13.23 23.69
N ARG A 117 9.65 12.68 23.88
CA ARG A 117 10.01 11.78 24.97
C ARG A 117 11.33 12.21 25.58
N GLY A 118 11.28 12.74 26.82
CA GLY A 118 12.48 13.28 27.45
C GLY A 118 13.10 14.42 26.65
N VAL A 119 14.30 14.20 26.15
CA VAL A 119 15.05 15.14 25.28
C VAL A 119 14.90 14.83 23.78
N GLN A 120 14.34 13.67 23.46
CA GLN A 120 14.11 13.25 22.07
C GLN A 120 12.77 13.79 21.56
N TYR A 121 12.75 14.25 20.32
CA TYR A 121 11.52 14.71 19.68
C TYR A 121 11.57 14.45 18.18
N ALA A 122 10.42 14.14 17.62
CA ALA A 122 10.25 14.01 16.18
C ALA A 122 8.81 14.33 15.76
N SER A 123 8.62 14.67 14.48
CA SER A 123 7.29 14.99 13.93
C SER A 123 6.71 13.76 13.24
N PHE A 124 5.51 13.39 13.65
CA PHE A 124 4.79 12.25 13.09
C PHE A 124 3.35 12.61 12.76
N THR A 125 2.76 11.92 11.80
CA THR A 125 1.34 11.97 11.56
C THR A 125 0.62 11.07 12.58
N MET A 126 -0.08 11.69 13.52
CA MET A 126 -0.92 10.98 14.48
C MET A 126 -2.31 10.77 13.90
N SER A 127 -2.82 9.55 13.99
CA SER A 127 -4.18 9.19 13.58
C SER A 127 -5.03 8.83 14.77
N GLY A 128 -6.22 9.40 14.84
CA GLY A 128 -7.27 8.96 15.76
C GLY A 128 -8.19 8.00 15.03
N ASP A 129 -8.19 6.75 15.47
CA ASP A 129 -8.90 5.67 14.83
C ASP A 129 -9.83 4.93 15.82
N PHE A 130 -10.77 4.18 15.29
CA PHE A 130 -11.65 3.31 16.05
C PHE A 130 -11.11 1.87 16.11
N PRO A 131 -11.45 1.09 17.14
CA PRO A 131 -10.99 -0.30 17.32
C PRO A 131 -11.27 -1.20 16.11
N LEU A 132 -12.39 -0.98 15.42
CA LEU A 132 -12.78 -1.73 14.21
C LEU A 132 -11.83 -1.49 13.01
N LEU A 133 -10.88 -0.56 13.10
CA LEU A 133 -9.92 -0.35 12.03
C LEU A 133 -9.09 -1.59 11.73
N ASP A 134 -8.77 -2.39 12.73
CA ASP A 134 -8.01 -3.62 12.58
C ASP A 134 -8.72 -4.67 11.68
N GLU A 135 -10.05 -4.63 11.59
CA GLU A 135 -10.81 -5.46 10.65
C GLU A 135 -10.71 -4.98 9.19
N ILE A 136 -10.49 -3.67 8.99
CA ILE A 136 -10.37 -3.06 7.65
C ILE A 136 -8.91 -3.06 7.19
N GLN A 137 -8.00 -2.79 8.11
CA GLN A 137 -6.57 -2.70 7.86
C GLN A 137 -5.85 -3.52 8.92
N LYS A 138 -5.57 -4.76 8.60
CA LYS A 138 -4.79 -5.63 9.50
C LYS A 138 -3.37 -5.07 9.63
N LYS A 139 -2.95 -4.86 10.86
CA LYS A 139 -1.59 -4.42 11.19
C LYS A 139 -0.93 -5.49 12.05
N ASN A 140 0.32 -5.80 11.73
CA ASN A 140 1.10 -6.72 12.54
C ASN A 140 1.59 -5.99 13.80
N LEU A 141 1.19 -6.47 14.96
CA LEU A 141 1.66 -6.00 16.25
C LEU A 141 2.92 -6.77 16.64
N ILE A 142 3.98 -6.05 16.96
CA ILE A 142 5.23 -6.67 17.46
C ILE A 142 5.08 -6.97 18.95
N ALA A 143 4.48 -6.02 19.70
CA ALA A 143 4.29 -6.14 21.14
C ALA A 143 3.08 -5.29 21.59
N GLY A 144 2.50 -5.62 22.74
CA GLY A 144 1.37 -4.89 23.31
C GLY A 144 0.01 -5.28 22.71
N ARG A 145 -0.89 -4.32 22.56
CA ARG A 145 -2.25 -4.51 22.03
C ARG A 145 -2.71 -3.31 21.23
N PHE A 146 -3.70 -3.50 20.37
CA PHE A 146 -4.42 -2.40 19.73
C PHE A 146 -5.38 -1.70 20.70
N ILE A 147 -5.83 -0.50 20.28
CA ILE A 147 -6.89 0.24 20.95
C ILE A 147 -8.16 -0.60 20.94
N ASN A 148 -8.80 -0.70 22.09
CA ASN A 148 -10.05 -1.45 22.27
C ASN A 148 -11.22 -0.51 22.60
N GLN A 149 -12.42 -1.09 22.68
CA GLN A 149 -13.64 -0.33 22.94
C GLN A 149 -13.66 0.31 24.35
N SER A 150 -13.04 -0.33 25.34
CA SER A 150 -12.90 0.22 26.70
C SER A 150 -12.05 1.49 26.71
N ASP A 151 -10.99 1.55 25.90
CA ASP A 151 -10.14 2.74 25.80
C ASP A 151 -10.92 3.96 25.30
N ILE A 152 -11.87 3.73 24.36
CA ILE A 152 -12.76 4.78 23.83
C ILE A 152 -13.77 5.22 24.89
N TYR A 153 -14.45 4.28 25.58
CA TYR A 153 -15.46 4.61 26.57
C TYR A 153 -14.88 5.34 27.78
N GLU A 154 -13.72 4.91 28.23
CA GLU A 154 -13.05 5.47 29.40
C GLU A 154 -12.14 6.67 29.05
N ASN A 155 -12.08 7.05 27.77
CA ASN A 155 -11.21 8.11 27.26
C ASN A 155 -9.74 7.92 27.69
N LYS A 156 -9.25 6.68 27.65
CA LYS A 156 -7.85 6.39 28.00
C LYS A 156 -6.91 7.04 27.01
N LYS A 157 -5.84 7.65 27.52
CA LYS A 157 -4.76 8.22 26.72
C LYS A 157 -3.76 7.14 26.38
N VAL A 158 -4.10 6.30 25.40
CA VAL A 158 -3.25 5.22 24.91
C VAL A 158 -2.88 5.47 23.45
N ALA A 159 -1.68 5.06 23.07
CA ALA A 159 -1.20 5.15 21.71
C ALA A 159 -0.58 3.82 21.27
N VAL A 160 -0.72 3.51 20.00
CA VAL A 160 0.01 2.45 19.31
C VAL A 160 1.03 3.14 18.40
N ILE A 161 2.29 2.87 18.60
CA ILE A 161 3.39 3.48 17.84
C ILE A 161 3.88 2.54 16.75
N SER A 162 4.35 3.10 15.65
CA SER A 162 5.02 2.33 14.61
C SER A 162 6.47 2.03 14.97
N ASP A 163 7.06 1.06 14.28
CA ASP A 163 8.49 0.75 14.41
C ASP A 163 9.40 1.97 14.15
N ASP A 164 9.02 2.82 13.18
CA ASP A 164 9.76 4.06 12.90
C ASP A 164 9.71 5.07 14.06
N VAL A 165 8.56 5.17 14.75
CA VAL A 165 8.42 6.01 15.93
C VAL A 165 9.25 5.45 17.08
N PHE A 166 9.22 4.13 17.25
CA PHE A 166 10.03 3.45 18.26
C PHE A 166 11.51 3.73 18.05
N LYS A 167 12.05 3.51 16.86
CA LYS A 167 13.46 3.73 16.52
C LYS A 167 13.94 5.18 16.67
N GLN A 168 13.04 6.16 16.62
CA GLN A 168 13.40 7.58 16.76
C GLN A 168 13.28 8.12 18.17
N LEU A 169 12.44 7.52 19.02
CA LEU A 169 12.15 8.03 20.36
C LEU A 169 12.61 7.10 21.49
N PHE A 170 12.97 5.85 21.17
CA PHE A 170 13.39 4.84 22.14
C PHE A 170 14.74 4.25 21.71
N ASP A 171 15.52 3.83 22.68
CA ASP A 171 16.72 3.06 22.42
C ASP A 171 16.38 1.58 22.13
N ALA A 172 17.27 0.89 21.43
CA ALA A 172 17.00 -0.47 20.93
C ALA A 172 16.69 -1.51 22.03
N ASP A 173 17.21 -1.29 23.22
CA ASP A 173 17.07 -2.20 24.38
C ASP A 173 15.95 -1.78 25.35
N GLU A 174 15.21 -0.70 25.03
CA GLU A 174 14.15 -0.18 25.91
C GLU A 174 12.79 -0.84 25.62
N GLU A 175 11.99 -0.97 26.66
CA GLU A 175 10.60 -1.40 26.56
C GLU A 175 9.69 -0.17 26.46
N ALA A 176 8.99 -0.03 25.32
CA ALA A 176 8.07 1.10 25.10
C ALA A 176 6.70 0.89 25.74
N ILE A 177 6.37 -0.34 26.17
CA ILE A 177 5.05 -0.65 26.72
C ILE A 177 4.92 -0.06 28.13
N GLY A 178 3.93 0.82 28.30
CA GLY A 178 3.67 1.49 29.58
C GLY A 178 4.42 2.79 29.79
N ASP A 179 5.25 3.20 28.84
CA ASP A 179 5.93 4.49 28.87
C ASP A 179 5.06 5.62 28.30
N PHE A 180 5.49 6.87 28.49
CA PHE A 180 4.75 8.07 28.13
C PHE A 180 5.46 8.89 27.06
N VAL A 181 4.69 9.32 26.09
CA VAL A 181 5.08 10.34 25.09
C VAL A 181 4.15 11.55 25.18
N LYS A 182 4.66 12.73 24.84
CA LYS A 182 3.91 13.99 24.85
C LYS A 182 3.87 14.61 23.47
#